data_0c916c13c74e9fca4c1e493c11e9b793
#
_entry.id   0c916c13c74e9fca4c1e493c11e9b793
#
_cell.length_a   1.000
_cell.length_b   1.000
_cell.length_c   1.000
_cell.angle_alpha   90.00
_cell.angle_beta   90.00
_cell.angle_gamma   90.00
#
_symmetry.space_group_name_H-M   'P 1'
#
loop_
_entity.id
_entity.type
_entity.pdbx_description
1 polymer ?
#
loop_
_entity_poly.entity_id
_entity_poly.type
_entity_poly.pdbx_seq_one_letter_code
_entity_poly.pdbx_strand_id
1 'polypeptide(L)'
;MLNKPRGYVCTLSDEKGRKNVAELVSGCGARVYPVGRLDLNSEGLLLLTNDGELANRLTHPKKEVDKVYLVWLSQYIPGCEASIASPIEIDGRPTSPAKVEKLRQEGETALLRITIHEGRNRQIRRLCERANVTVTRLRRVAEGPLRLGDLKPGQWRVLTEEEIAGLS
;
A
#
# COMPACT_ATOMS: atom_id res chain seq x y z
N MET A 1 5.66 -6.00 10.86
CA MET A 1 4.81 -4.99 10.19
C MET A 1 5.26 -3.60 10.57
N LEU A 2 5.54 -2.79 9.59
CA LEU A 2 5.97 -1.39 9.74
C LEU A 2 4.86 -0.47 9.24
N ASN A 3 4.66 0.65 9.94
CA ASN A 3 3.91 1.76 9.37
C ASN A 3 4.94 2.69 8.69
N LYS A 4 5.10 2.50 7.39
CA LYS A 4 6.08 3.26 6.61
C LYS A 4 5.66 4.71 6.45
N PRO A 5 6.48 5.68 6.87
CA PRO A 5 6.20 7.08 6.61
C PRO A 5 6.57 7.47 5.17
N ARG A 6 6.11 8.63 4.74
CA ARG A 6 6.52 9.22 3.47
C ARG A 6 8.02 9.54 3.53
N GLY A 7 8.65 9.56 2.38
CA GLY A 7 10.05 9.94 2.27
C GLY A 7 11.06 8.82 2.46
N TYR A 8 10.59 7.57 2.62
CA TYR A 8 11.43 6.38 2.74
C TYR A 8 11.21 5.46 1.56
N VAL A 9 12.30 4.98 0.97
CA VAL A 9 12.21 3.99 -0.12
C VAL A 9 12.16 2.57 0.44
N CYS A 10 11.42 1.69 -0.24
CA CYS A 10 11.30 0.26 0.10
C CYS A 10 12.49 -0.53 -0.45
N THR A 11 13.67 -0.30 0.11
CA THR A 11 14.88 -1.02 -0.25
C THR A 11 15.77 -1.15 0.98
N LEU A 12 16.73 -2.07 0.94
CA LEU A 12 17.75 -2.21 1.99
C LEU A 12 18.93 -1.29 1.76
N SER A 13 19.11 -0.83 0.53
CA SER A 13 20.16 0.12 0.15
C SER A 13 19.64 1.00 -0.98
N ASP A 14 20.05 2.24 -1.00
CA ASP A 14 19.65 3.18 -2.03
C ASP A 14 20.88 3.90 -2.58
N GLU A 15 21.14 3.72 -3.89
CA GLU A 15 22.26 4.32 -4.58
C GLU A 15 22.23 5.86 -4.57
N LYS A 16 21.03 6.42 -4.46
CA LYS A 16 20.83 7.87 -4.39
C LYS A 16 20.98 8.44 -2.98
N GLY A 17 21.28 7.60 -1.99
CA GLY A 17 21.41 8.02 -0.61
C GLY A 17 20.13 8.45 0.08
N ARG A 18 18.96 8.10 -0.46
CA ARG A 18 17.68 8.42 0.18
C ARG A 18 17.47 7.57 1.42
N LYS A 19 16.67 8.06 2.36
CA LYS A 19 16.28 7.29 3.53
C LYS A 19 15.53 6.02 3.11
N ASN A 20 15.87 4.89 3.71
CA ASN A 20 15.24 3.61 3.37
C ASN A 20 14.63 2.94 4.59
N VAL A 21 13.72 1.99 4.35
CA VAL A 21 12.97 1.33 5.43
C VAL A 21 13.84 0.46 6.34
N ALA A 22 15.00 0.02 5.90
CA ALA A 22 15.91 -0.76 6.73
C ALA A 22 16.35 0.02 7.98
N GLU A 23 16.52 1.33 7.86
CA GLU A 23 16.88 2.20 8.98
C GLU A 23 15.83 2.17 10.09
N LEU A 24 14.54 2.09 9.71
CA LEU A 24 13.43 2.14 10.64
C LEU A 24 13.28 0.84 11.44
N VAL A 25 13.73 -0.29 10.90
CA VAL A 25 13.59 -1.60 11.52
C VAL A 25 14.91 -2.18 12.03
N SER A 26 15.96 -1.37 12.10
CA SER A 26 17.30 -1.82 12.54
C SER A 26 17.30 -2.42 13.95
N GLY A 27 16.35 -2.05 14.80
CA GLY A 27 16.24 -2.55 16.17
C GLY A 27 15.50 -3.88 16.31
N CYS A 28 15.05 -4.53 15.23
CA CYS A 28 14.25 -5.74 15.32
C CYS A 28 15.06 -7.02 15.66
N GLY A 29 16.38 -6.92 15.70
CA GLY A 29 17.24 -8.06 16.07
C GLY A 29 17.50 -9.06 14.95
N ALA A 30 17.00 -8.81 13.75
CA ALA A 30 17.18 -9.67 12.57
C ALA A 30 17.34 -8.83 11.32
N ARG A 31 18.00 -9.38 10.32
CA ARG A 31 18.06 -8.75 9.01
C ARG A 31 16.81 -9.12 8.23
N VAL A 32 15.93 -8.17 8.04
CA VAL A 32 14.67 -8.35 7.31
C VAL A 32 14.66 -7.51 6.04
N TYR A 33 13.80 -7.91 5.09
CA TYR A 33 13.64 -7.20 3.82
C TYR A 33 12.16 -7.02 3.51
N PRO A 34 11.80 -5.97 2.76
CA PRO A 34 10.40 -5.70 2.42
C PRO A 34 9.77 -6.82 1.58
N VAL A 35 8.52 -7.14 1.90
CA VAL A 35 7.67 -8.02 1.10
C VAL A 35 6.69 -7.13 0.34
N GLY A 36 6.91 -6.99 -0.94
CA GLY A 36 6.20 -6.00 -1.74
C GLY A 36 6.79 -4.60 -1.56
N ARG A 37 6.06 -3.60 -2.04
CA ARG A 37 6.59 -2.24 -2.10
C ARG A 37 5.51 -1.22 -1.80
N LEU A 38 5.94 -0.09 -1.27
CA LEU A 38 5.21 1.17 -1.24
C LEU A 38 6.12 2.22 -1.84
N ASP A 39 5.57 3.13 -2.64
CA ASP A 39 6.34 4.21 -3.24
C ASP A 39 6.92 5.16 -2.19
N LEU A 40 7.91 5.95 -2.58
CA LEU A 40 8.53 6.95 -1.72
C LEU A 40 7.49 7.84 -1.02
N ASN A 41 6.48 8.28 -1.75
CA ASN A 41 5.44 9.19 -1.27
C ASN A 41 4.19 8.48 -0.74
N SER A 42 4.20 7.15 -0.68
CA SER A 42 3.11 6.37 -0.11
C SER A 42 3.45 5.97 1.32
N GLU A 43 2.40 5.77 2.13
CA GLU A 43 2.51 5.49 3.57
C GLU A 43 1.82 4.18 3.91
N GLY A 44 2.10 3.69 5.11
CA GLY A 44 1.27 2.70 5.75
C GLY A 44 1.89 1.32 5.86
N LEU A 45 1.04 0.33 5.83
CA LEU A 45 1.36 -1.06 6.14
C LEU A 45 2.37 -1.64 5.14
N LEU A 46 3.54 -2.01 5.65
CA LEU A 46 4.58 -2.69 4.90
C LEU A 46 5.05 -3.89 5.71
N LEU A 47 5.06 -5.06 5.06
CA LEU A 47 5.58 -6.27 5.67
C LEU A 47 7.06 -6.42 5.37
N LEU A 48 7.82 -6.85 6.37
CA LEU A 48 9.23 -7.21 6.23
C LEU A 48 9.44 -8.57 6.88
N THR A 49 10.29 -9.40 6.29
CA THR A 49 10.59 -10.73 6.82
C THR A 49 12.00 -11.16 6.42
N ASN A 50 12.53 -12.16 7.12
CA ASN A 50 13.74 -12.88 6.70
C ASN A 50 13.41 -14.29 6.20
N ASP A 51 12.13 -14.64 6.12
CA ASP A 51 11.66 -15.93 5.63
C ASP A 51 11.35 -15.84 4.12
N GLY A 52 12.27 -16.34 3.30
CA GLY A 52 12.14 -16.29 1.85
C GLY A 52 10.94 -17.07 1.31
N GLU A 53 10.56 -18.16 1.95
CA GLU A 53 9.39 -18.94 1.54
C GLU A 53 8.11 -18.16 1.77
N LEU A 54 7.99 -17.52 2.93
CA LEU A 54 6.84 -16.67 3.24
C LEU A 54 6.78 -15.49 2.27
N ALA A 55 7.90 -14.83 2.03
CA ALA A 55 7.97 -13.71 1.08
C ALA A 55 7.51 -14.14 -0.32
N ASN A 56 7.99 -15.29 -0.81
CA ASN A 56 7.61 -15.80 -2.12
C ASN A 56 6.11 -16.13 -2.19
N ARG A 57 5.55 -16.71 -1.14
CA ARG A 57 4.11 -17.03 -1.09
C ARG A 57 3.27 -15.75 -1.13
N LEU A 58 3.68 -14.72 -0.38
CA LEU A 58 2.92 -13.46 -0.29
C LEU A 58 2.98 -12.62 -1.57
N THR A 59 4.06 -12.75 -2.33
CA THR A 59 4.26 -11.99 -3.57
C THR A 59 3.91 -12.76 -4.83
N HIS A 60 3.48 -14.02 -4.69
CA HIS A 60 3.15 -14.85 -5.85
C HIS A 60 1.98 -14.24 -6.64
N PRO A 61 2.09 -14.11 -7.99
CA PRO A 61 1.05 -13.47 -8.80
C PRO A 61 -0.34 -14.11 -8.71
N LYS A 62 -0.41 -15.42 -8.40
CA LYS A 62 -1.67 -16.13 -8.24
C LYS A 62 -2.34 -15.88 -6.89
N LYS A 63 -1.64 -15.28 -5.95
CA LYS A 63 -2.20 -14.99 -4.64
C LYS A 63 -2.85 -13.61 -4.65
N GLU A 64 -4.17 -13.61 -4.69
CA GLU A 64 -4.96 -12.39 -4.63
C GLU A 64 -5.23 -12.05 -3.16
N VAL A 65 -4.54 -11.06 -2.65
CA VAL A 65 -4.72 -10.56 -1.29
C VAL A 65 -5.29 -9.16 -1.36
N ASP A 66 -6.41 -8.94 -0.68
CA ASP A 66 -7.02 -7.62 -0.62
C ASP A 66 -6.09 -6.62 0.06
N LYS A 67 -5.91 -5.48 -0.58
CA LYS A 67 -5.16 -4.36 -0.02
C LYS A 67 -6.09 -3.15 0.04
N VAL A 68 -6.19 -2.55 1.20
CA VAL A 68 -7.07 -1.41 1.44
C VAL A 68 -6.25 -0.16 1.65
N TYR A 69 -6.60 0.88 0.91
CA TYR A 69 -5.92 2.17 0.95
C TYR A 69 -6.88 3.29 1.33
N LEU A 70 -6.37 4.23 2.12
CA LEU A 70 -7.00 5.53 2.29
C LEU A 70 -6.34 6.49 1.33
N VAL A 71 -7.15 7.23 0.59
CA VAL A 71 -6.70 8.12 -0.48
C VAL A 71 -7.31 9.50 -0.28
N TRP A 72 -6.46 10.48 -0.02
CA TRP A 72 -6.88 11.88 0.14
C TRP A 72 -6.77 12.60 -1.19
N LEU A 73 -7.86 13.22 -1.61
CA LEU A 73 -7.94 13.99 -2.85
C LEU A 73 -8.02 15.48 -2.52
N SER A 74 -7.28 16.31 -3.23
CA SER A 74 -7.43 17.76 -3.16
C SER A 74 -8.50 18.25 -4.14
N GLN A 75 -8.81 17.46 -5.15
CA GLN A 75 -9.82 17.77 -6.14
C GLN A 75 -10.68 16.54 -6.37
N TYR A 76 -11.91 16.59 -5.90
CA TYR A 76 -12.90 15.55 -6.06
C TYR A 76 -13.85 15.95 -7.20
N ILE A 77 -14.10 15.02 -8.10
CA ILE A 77 -15.04 15.19 -9.20
C ILE A 77 -16.22 14.26 -8.95
N PRO A 78 -17.47 14.75 -8.90
CA PRO A 78 -18.63 13.90 -8.71
C PRO A 78 -18.67 12.74 -9.70
N GLY A 79 -18.87 11.53 -9.17
CA GLY A 79 -18.86 10.31 -9.98
C GLY A 79 -17.50 9.71 -10.27
N CYS A 80 -16.40 10.30 -9.77
CA CYS A 80 -15.06 9.78 -10.02
C CYS A 80 -14.86 8.37 -9.47
N GLU A 81 -15.65 7.96 -8.45
CA GLU A 81 -15.55 6.62 -7.87
C GLU A 81 -15.72 5.54 -8.95
N ALA A 82 -16.71 5.68 -9.83
CA ALA A 82 -16.95 4.73 -10.90
C ALA A 82 -15.78 4.67 -11.89
N SER A 83 -15.19 5.81 -12.21
CA SER A 83 -14.03 5.88 -13.08
C SER A 83 -12.81 5.23 -12.44
N ILE A 84 -12.55 5.51 -11.16
CA ILE A 84 -11.44 4.91 -10.42
C ILE A 84 -11.62 3.39 -10.31
N ALA A 85 -12.84 2.92 -10.10
CA ALA A 85 -13.15 1.50 -9.96
C ALA A 85 -12.92 0.68 -11.23
N SER A 86 -12.98 1.32 -12.40
CA SER A 86 -12.85 0.63 -13.69
C SER A 86 -11.41 0.21 -13.97
N PRO A 87 -11.20 -0.97 -14.60
CA PRO A 87 -9.86 -1.43 -14.95
C PRO A 87 -9.11 -0.47 -15.87
N ILE A 88 -7.79 -0.46 -15.75
CA ILE A 88 -6.88 0.17 -16.71
C ILE A 88 -5.87 -0.85 -17.20
N GLU A 89 -5.21 -0.54 -18.28
CA GLU A 89 -4.14 -1.37 -18.81
C GLU A 89 -2.80 -0.88 -18.27
N ILE A 90 -2.03 -1.79 -17.66
CA ILE A 90 -0.67 -1.54 -17.18
C ILE A 90 0.24 -2.60 -17.80
N ASP A 91 1.27 -2.17 -18.50
CA ASP A 91 2.21 -3.05 -19.20
C ASP A 91 1.51 -4.07 -20.11
N GLY A 92 0.51 -3.62 -20.84
CA GLY A 92 -0.23 -4.42 -21.81
C GLY A 92 -1.25 -5.38 -21.22
N ARG A 93 -1.49 -5.33 -19.89
CA ARG A 93 -2.46 -6.21 -19.22
C ARG A 93 -3.46 -5.38 -18.40
N PRO A 94 -4.77 -5.70 -18.49
CA PRO A 94 -5.76 -4.99 -17.71
C PRO A 94 -5.64 -5.31 -16.22
N THR A 95 -5.95 -4.34 -15.38
CA THR A 95 -6.11 -4.55 -13.94
C THR A 95 -7.50 -5.10 -13.65
N SER A 96 -7.67 -5.70 -12.47
CA SER A 96 -9.00 -6.09 -11.99
C SER A 96 -9.76 -4.84 -11.51
N PRO A 97 -11.11 -4.87 -11.50
CA PRO A 97 -11.89 -3.77 -10.95
C PRO A 97 -11.52 -3.50 -9.50
N ALA A 98 -11.52 -2.24 -9.10
CA ALA A 98 -11.30 -1.82 -7.73
C ALA A 98 -12.64 -1.53 -7.05
N LYS A 99 -12.67 -1.64 -5.73
CA LYS A 99 -13.79 -1.20 -4.92
C LYS A 99 -13.47 0.19 -4.38
N VAL A 100 -14.33 1.17 -4.62
CA VAL A 100 -14.10 2.56 -4.24
C VAL A 100 -15.28 3.07 -3.41
N GLU A 101 -14.99 3.60 -2.22
CA GLU A 101 -15.99 4.17 -1.32
C GLU A 101 -15.55 5.57 -0.91
N LYS A 102 -16.45 6.54 -1.01
CA LYS A 102 -16.20 7.87 -0.47
C LYS A 102 -16.55 7.87 1.02
N LEU A 103 -15.57 8.19 1.87
CA LEU A 103 -15.75 8.22 3.31
C LEU A 103 -16.20 9.58 3.80
N ARG A 104 -15.69 10.66 3.20
CA ARG A 104 -16.08 12.02 3.52
C ARG A 104 -15.70 12.96 2.38
N GLN A 105 -16.32 14.13 2.38
CA GLN A 105 -16.03 15.19 1.42
C GLN A 105 -16.24 16.55 2.11
N GLU A 106 -15.29 17.48 1.88
CA GLU A 106 -15.38 18.86 2.31
C GLU A 106 -15.01 19.74 1.12
N GLY A 107 -16.00 20.37 0.47
CA GLY A 107 -15.77 21.13 -0.75
C GLY A 107 -15.18 20.23 -1.85
N GLU A 108 -14.01 20.61 -2.34
CA GLU A 108 -13.29 19.84 -3.37
C GLU A 108 -12.38 18.75 -2.81
N THR A 109 -12.17 18.72 -1.49
CA THR A 109 -11.35 17.68 -0.86
C THR A 109 -12.22 16.48 -0.50
N ALA A 110 -11.65 15.29 -0.61
CA ALA A 110 -12.36 14.06 -0.27
C ALA A 110 -11.39 13.01 0.28
N LEU A 111 -11.94 12.10 1.05
CA LEU A 111 -11.23 10.89 1.50
C LEU A 111 -11.97 9.68 0.95
N LEU A 112 -11.23 8.86 0.21
CA LEU A 112 -11.73 7.61 -0.37
C LEU A 112 -11.08 6.41 0.32
N ARG A 113 -11.83 5.30 0.36
CA ARG A 113 -11.28 3.99 0.67
C ARG A 113 -11.29 3.16 -0.61
N ILE A 114 -10.12 2.71 -1.04
CA ILE A 114 -9.97 1.93 -2.26
C ILE A 114 -9.40 0.55 -1.92
N THR A 115 -10.08 -0.49 -2.37
CA THR A 115 -9.63 -1.88 -2.20
C THR A 115 -9.26 -2.45 -3.55
N ILE A 116 -8.05 -3.02 -3.64
CA ILE A 116 -7.55 -3.73 -4.82
C ILE A 116 -7.02 -5.10 -4.40
N HIS A 117 -7.00 -6.05 -5.35
CA HIS A 117 -6.54 -7.42 -5.10
C HIS A 117 -5.13 -7.68 -5.60
N GLU A 118 -4.56 -6.74 -6.30
CA GLU A 118 -3.25 -6.85 -6.92
C GLU A 118 -2.39 -5.66 -6.51
N GLY A 119 -1.11 -5.71 -6.82
CA GLY A 119 -0.17 -4.64 -6.46
C GLY A 119 0.62 -4.17 -7.66
N ARG A 120 -0.08 -3.78 -8.73
CA ARG A 120 0.58 -3.29 -9.95
C ARG A 120 1.25 -1.94 -9.68
N ASN A 121 2.31 -1.68 -10.41
CA ASN A 121 3.11 -0.46 -10.24
C ASN A 121 2.25 0.81 -10.26
N ARG A 122 2.24 1.54 -9.13
CA ARG A 122 1.52 2.81 -8.95
C ARG A 122 0.03 2.74 -9.34
N GLN A 123 -0.59 1.57 -9.15
CA GLN A 123 -1.93 1.29 -9.65
C GLN A 123 -2.98 2.30 -9.20
N ILE A 124 -3.06 2.60 -7.91
CA ILE A 124 -4.06 3.54 -7.38
C ILE A 124 -3.83 4.94 -7.93
N ARG A 125 -2.57 5.38 -8.01
CA ARG A 125 -2.25 6.71 -8.56
C ARG A 125 -2.62 6.80 -10.03
N ARG A 126 -2.41 5.73 -10.79
CA ARG A 126 -2.80 5.68 -12.22
C ARG A 126 -4.32 5.70 -12.40
N LEU A 127 -5.05 4.97 -11.55
CA LEU A 127 -6.52 4.98 -11.57
C LEU A 127 -7.06 6.38 -11.28
N CYS A 128 -6.52 7.05 -10.29
CA CYS A 128 -6.92 8.41 -9.92
C CYS A 128 -6.55 9.43 -11.01
N GLU A 129 -5.38 9.30 -11.60
CA GLU A 129 -4.94 10.16 -12.71
C GLU A 129 -5.88 10.04 -13.90
N ARG A 130 -6.26 8.83 -14.27
CA ARG A 130 -7.24 8.63 -15.35
C ARG A 130 -8.58 9.27 -15.03
N ALA A 131 -8.99 9.26 -13.76
CA ALA A 131 -10.24 9.89 -13.32
C ALA A 131 -10.14 11.41 -13.18
N ASN A 132 -8.98 11.99 -13.50
CA ASN A 132 -8.70 13.43 -13.41
C ASN A 132 -8.81 14.01 -11.99
N VAL A 133 -8.55 13.19 -10.98
CA VAL A 133 -8.50 13.63 -9.59
C VAL A 133 -7.05 13.64 -9.09
N THR A 134 -6.77 14.52 -8.13
CA THR A 134 -5.42 14.72 -7.60
C THR A 134 -5.27 14.09 -6.22
N VAL A 135 -4.35 13.13 -6.11
CA VAL A 135 -4.02 12.46 -4.86
C VAL A 135 -3.00 13.28 -4.10
N THR A 136 -3.32 13.69 -2.87
CA THR A 136 -2.40 14.41 -1.99
C THR A 136 -1.75 13.50 -0.96
N ARG A 137 -2.41 12.38 -0.62
CA ARG A 137 -1.89 11.43 0.35
C ARG A 137 -2.44 10.04 0.06
N LEU A 138 -1.61 9.02 0.22
CA LEU A 138 -1.97 7.63 -0.01
C LEU A 138 -1.39 6.78 1.11
N ARG A 139 -2.26 6.06 1.83
CA ARG A 139 -1.85 5.18 2.94
C ARG A 139 -2.49 3.81 2.81
N ARG A 140 -1.67 2.75 2.81
CA ARG A 140 -2.18 1.38 2.91
C ARG A 140 -2.49 1.06 4.37
N VAL A 141 -3.72 0.71 4.66
CA VAL A 141 -4.19 0.48 6.04
C VAL A 141 -4.51 -0.98 6.34
N ALA A 142 -4.63 -1.81 5.32
CA ALA A 142 -4.87 -3.25 5.49
C ALA A 142 -4.29 -4.05 4.34
N GLU A 143 -3.91 -5.28 4.64
CA GLU A 143 -3.43 -6.26 3.66
C GLU A 143 -3.86 -7.64 4.16
N GLY A 144 -4.80 -8.28 3.44
CA GLY A 144 -5.42 -9.51 3.91
C GLY A 144 -6.03 -9.33 5.29
N PRO A 145 -5.71 -10.23 6.25
CA PRO A 145 -6.23 -10.13 7.61
C PRO A 145 -5.54 -9.05 8.46
N LEU A 146 -4.43 -8.48 7.97
CA LEU A 146 -3.65 -7.51 8.73
C LEU A 146 -4.24 -6.12 8.64
N ARG A 147 -4.23 -5.42 9.77
CA ARG A 147 -4.64 -4.03 9.88
C ARG A 147 -3.54 -3.21 10.51
N LEU A 148 -3.35 -2.00 10.01
CA LEU A 148 -2.36 -1.08 10.57
C LEU A 148 -2.71 -0.67 12.01
N GLY A 149 -4.00 -0.49 12.28
CA GLY A 149 -4.48 -0.14 13.62
C GLY A 149 -3.88 1.15 14.14
N ASP A 150 -3.46 1.12 15.41
CA ASP A 150 -2.91 2.28 16.11
C ASP A 150 -1.40 2.44 15.95
N LEU A 151 -0.77 1.64 15.09
CA LEU A 151 0.66 1.73 14.85
C LEU A 151 0.98 3.09 14.21
N LYS A 152 1.85 3.85 14.87
CA LYS A 152 2.19 5.21 14.43
C LYS A 152 3.22 5.20 13.30
N PRO A 153 3.29 6.26 12.48
CA PRO A 153 4.30 6.35 11.43
C PRO A 153 5.72 6.14 11.97
N GLY A 154 6.47 5.29 11.27
CA GLY A 154 7.82 4.92 11.67
C GLY A 154 7.91 3.81 12.71
N GLN A 155 6.81 3.44 13.33
CA GLN A 155 6.78 2.34 14.28
C GLN A 155 6.60 0.99 13.58
N TRP A 156 7.11 -0.04 14.20
CA TRP A 156 6.95 -1.43 13.74
C TRP A 156 6.60 -2.33 14.91
N ARG A 157 6.02 -3.48 14.62
CA ARG A 157 5.80 -4.55 15.59
C ARG A 157 5.99 -5.91 14.94
N VAL A 158 6.28 -6.89 15.76
CA VAL A 158 6.31 -8.29 15.34
C VAL A 158 4.88 -8.79 15.17
N LEU A 159 4.62 -9.56 14.11
CA LEU A 159 3.32 -10.20 13.92
C LEU A 159 3.15 -11.37 14.87
N THR A 160 1.90 -11.63 15.29
CA THR A 160 1.56 -12.82 16.07
C THR A 160 1.57 -14.05 15.16
N GLU A 161 1.65 -15.25 15.77
CA GLU A 161 1.57 -16.50 15.01
C GLU A 161 0.23 -16.62 14.27
N GLU A 162 -0.87 -16.15 14.86
CA GLU A 162 -2.18 -16.14 14.22
C GLU A 162 -2.19 -15.26 12.98
N GLU A 163 -1.58 -14.09 13.08
CA GLU A 163 -1.49 -13.16 11.94
C GLU A 163 -0.67 -13.78 10.80
N ILE A 164 0.43 -14.43 11.12
CA ILE A 164 1.27 -15.11 10.12
C ILE A 164 0.51 -16.25 9.47
N ALA A 165 -0.19 -17.04 10.25
CA ALA A 165 -1.01 -18.15 9.75
C ALA A 165 -2.10 -17.66 8.81
N GLY A 166 -2.71 -16.52 9.12
CA GLY A 166 -3.74 -15.91 8.29
C GLY A 166 -3.25 -15.38 6.94
N LEU A 167 -1.94 -15.22 6.78
CA LEU A 167 -1.32 -14.79 5.53
C LEU A 167 -1.09 -15.94 4.55
N SER A 168 -1.19 -17.17 4.99
CA SER A 168 -0.89 -18.37 4.21
C SER A 168 -2.05 -18.80 3.32
#